data_68a44b76c92202e122097ab13b29b632
#
_entry.id   68a44b76c92202e122097ab13b29b632
#
_cell.length_a   1.000
_cell.length_b   1.000
_cell.length_c   1.000
_cell.angle_alpha   90.00
_cell.angle_beta   90.00
_cell.angle_gamma   90.00
#
_symmetry.space_group_name_H-M   'P 1'
#
loop_
_entity.id
_entity.type
_entity.pdbx_description
1 polymer ?
#
loop_
_entity_poly.entity_id
_entity_poly.type
_entity_poly.pdbx_seq_one_letter_code
_entity_poly.pdbx_strand_id
1 'polypeptide(L)'
;MYKRQGLHIGGSSAFSAIGAVDSPVIRDGRTNMPMIPGSSLKGKMRALLAKKYNDGVVVKTPDDDAECLTRLFGSAKKGKVKTSRVLFRDMFIDNMDELKNAGLTGATEVKFENSIQRATAVANPRQIERVVRGAKFPLQLIYEVVEEKDILEDFQILKDGLRLLEYDYLGGNGSRGYGRIKISDLQVEVVIGEIDEALLEQCQQIME
;
A
#
# COMPACT_ATOMS: atom_id res chain seq x y z
N MET A 1 -3.17 8.83 5.31
CA MET A 1 -2.13 7.84 5.74
C MET A 1 -0.79 8.53 5.91
N TYR A 2 -0.11 8.40 7.04
CA TYR A 2 1.21 8.97 7.26
C TYR A 2 2.24 7.90 7.67
N LYS A 3 3.53 8.19 7.45
CA LYS A 3 4.62 7.26 7.66
C LYS A 3 5.23 7.38 9.05
N ARG A 4 5.30 6.28 9.80
CA ARG A 4 6.01 6.21 11.08
C ARG A 4 7.50 5.90 10.92
N GLN A 5 7.88 5.28 9.80
CA GLN A 5 9.25 4.93 9.45
C GLN A 5 9.46 5.16 7.96
N GLY A 6 10.72 5.27 7.50
CA GLY A 6 11.03 5.44 6.09
C GLY A 6 10.42 4.33 5.23
N LEU A 7 9.89 4.68 4.07
CA LEU A 7 9.27 3.74 3.12
C LEU A 7 10.16 3.57 1.89
N HIS A 8 10.40 2.32 1.52
CA HIS A 8 11.01 1.98 0.24
C HIS A 8 10.04 1.15 -0.60
N ILE A 9 9.54 1.74 -1.67
CA ILE A 9 8.90 1.01 -2.78
C ILE A 9 9.82 1.22 -3.97
N GLY A 10 10.48 0.15 -4.41
CA GLY A 10 11.50 0.23 -5.45
C GLY A 10 10.92 0.69 -6.78
N GLY A 11 11.62 1.65 -7.40
CA GLY A 11 11.44 2.03 -8.79
C GLY A 11 12.45 1.31 -9.69
N SER A 12 12.13 1.15 -10.96
CA SER A 12 13.10 0.72 -11.96
C SER A 12 13.87 1.94 -12.46
N SER A 13 15.16 2.02 -12.18
CA SER A 13 16.04 2.91 -12.94
C SER A 13 16.55 2.13 -14.15
N ALA A 14 16.16 2.54 -15.36
CA ALA A 14 16.65 1.93 -16.59
C ALA A 14 18.15 2.16 -16.80
N PHE A 15 18.74 3.16 -16.14
CA PHE A 15 20.16 3.49 -16.19
C PHE A 15 20.64 3.95 -14.81
N SER A 16 21.47 3.16 -14.16
CA SER A 16 22.24 3.61 -12.99
C SER A 16 23.47 4.36 -13.48
N ALA A 17 23.46 5.69 -13.41
CA ALA A 17 24.68 6.47 -13.59
C ALA A 17 25.69 6.11 -12.49
N ILE A 18 26.99 6.18 -12.79
CA ILE A 18 28.05 5.96 -11.80
C ILE A 18 27.83 6.94 -10.63
N GLY A 19 27.65 6.41 -9.41
CA GLY A 19 27.34 7.21 -8.21
C GLY A 19 25.84 7.40 -7.92
N ALA A 20 24.93 6.83 -8.73
CA ALA A 20 23.51 6.81 -8.41
C ALA A 20 23.20 5.85 -7.26
N VAL A 21 22.08 6.07 -6.59
CA VAL A 21 21.58 5.19 -5.52
C VAL A 21 21.27 3.80 -6.08
N ASP A 22 21.74 2.74 -5.42
CA ASP A 22 21.55 1.35 -5.88
C ASP A 22 20.08 0.93 -5.98
N SER A 23 19.27 1.44 -5.06
CA SER A 23 17.84 1.12 -4.97
C SER A 23 17.02 2.42 -4.78
N PRO A 24 16.61 3.08 -5.88
CA PRO A 24 15.79 4.28 -5.82
C PRO A 24 14.34 3.95 -5.49
N VAL A 25 13.58 4.91 -4.94
CA VAL A 25 12.14 4.82 -4.78
C VAL A 25 11.42 5.13 -6.10
N ILE A 26 10.22 4.56 -6.25
CA ILE A 26 9.35 4.90 -7.37
C ILE A 26 8.85 6.34 -7.24
N ARG A 27 8.82 7.05 -8.36
CA ARG A 27 8.48 8.47 -8.45
C ARG A 27 7.44 8.73 -9.53
N ASP A 28 6.66 9.76 -9.31
CA ASP A 28 5.80 10.33 -10.34
C ASP A 28 6.64 10.98 -11.44
N GLY A 29 6.37 10.60 -12.69
CA GLY A 29 7.13 11.10 -13.85
C GLY A 29 7.00 12.59 -14.11
N ARG A 30 5.93 13.24 -13.62
CA ARG A 30 5.67 14.67 -13.82
C ARG A 30 6.36 15.54 -12.76
N THR A 31 6.22 15.16 -11.50
CA THR A 31 6.67 15.96 -10.36
C THR A 31 8.02 15.50 -9.81
N ASN A 32 8.48 14.32 -10.22
CA ASN A 32 9.63 13.62 -9.67
C ASN A 32 9.55 13.38 -8.15
N MET A 33 8.34 13.46 -7.58
CA MET A 33 8.09 13.19 -6.16
C MET A 33 7.84 11.71 -5.93
N PRO A 34 8.20 11.17 -4.74
CA PRO A 34 7.90 9.79 -4.41
C PRO A 34 6.39 9.55 -4.38
N MET A 35 6.00 8.38 -4.88
CA MET A 35 4.60 7.97 -4.92
C MET A 35 4.42 6.56 -4.36
N ILE A 36 3.20 6.22 -4.01
CA ILE A 36 2.80 4.86 -3.69
C ILE A 36 1.85 4.38 -4.78
N PRO A 37 2.28 3.43 -5.64
CA PRO A 37 1.38 2.86 -6.63
C PRO A 37 0.20 2.15 -5.98
N GLY A 38 -1.00 2.36 -6.52
CA GLY A 38 -2.20 1.65 -6.10
C GLY A 38 -2.05 0.13 -6.21
N SER A 39 -1.34 -0.34 -7.23
CA SER A 39 -1.01 -1.76 -7.41
C SER A 39 -0.18 -2.34 -6.26
N SER A 40 0.78 -1.56 -5.71
CA SER A 40 1.58 -1.98 -4.56
C SER A 40 0.74 -2.10 -3.29
N LEU A 41 -0.17 -1.15 -3.06
CA LEU A 41 -1.10 -1.19 -1.94
C LEU A 41 -2.08 -2.35 -2.09
N LYS A 42 -2.73 -2.48 -3.26
CA LYS A 42 -3.66 -3.56 -3.58
C LYS A 42 -3.04 -4.94 -3.38
N GLY A 43 -1.86 -5.16 -3.95
CA GLY A 43 -1.17 -6.45 -3.87
C GLY A 43 -0.78 -6.82 -2.44
N LYS A 44 -0.23 -5.86 -1.67
CA LYS A 44 0.13 -6.09 -0.27
C LYS A 44 -1.10 -6.36 0.60
N MET A 45 -2.15 -5.56 0.43
CA MET A 45 -3.39 -5.70 1.18
C MET A 45 -4.05 -7.06 0.93
N ARG A 46 -4.18 -7.46 -0.36
CA ARG A 46 -4.70 -8.77 -0.74
C ARG A 46 -3.88 -9.92 -0.13
N ALA A 47 -2.55 -9.84 -0.19
CA ALA A 47 -1.67 -10.87 0.38
C ALA A 47 -1.80 -11.01 1.90
N LEU A 48 -2.06 -9.93 2.63
CA LEU A 48 -2.32 -9.96 4.07
C LEU A 48 -3.69 -10.55 4.38
N LEU A 49 -4.71 -10.14 3.65
CA LEU A 49 -6.07 -10.65 3.79
C LEU A 49 -6.16 -12.14 3.44
N ALA A 50 -5.43 -12.59 2.42
CA ALA A 50 -5.36 -14.00 2.05
C ALA A 50 -4.90 -14.89 3.22
N LYS A 51 -3.94 -14.43 4.02
CA LYS A 51 -3.51 -15.14 5.23
C LYS A 51 -4.62 -15.28 6.28
N LYS A 52 -5.54 -14.32 6.34
CA LYS A 52 -6.65 -14.31 7.29
C LYS A 52 -7.85 -15.09 6.78
N TYR A 53 -8.23 -14.89 5.51
CA TYR A 53 -9.49 -15.35 4.94
C TYR A 53 -9.40 -16.68 4.19
N ASN A 54 -8.19 -17.20 3.92
CA ASN A 54 -7.98 -18.53 3.36
C ASN A 54 -7.73 -19.60 4.44
N ASP A 55 -8.22 -19.39 5.67
CA ASP A 55 -8.07 -20.34 6.80
C ASP A 55 -6.62 -20.78 7.06
N GLY A 56 -5.68 -19.87 6.85
CA GLY A 56 -4.24 -20.14 6.98
C GLY A 56 -3.62 -20.95 5.84
N VAL A 57 -4.40 -21.28 4.82
CA VAL A 57 -3.90 -22.02 3.64
C VAL A 57 -3.23 -21.04 2.68
N VAL A 58 -1.99 -21.36 2.30
CA VAL A 58 -1.29 -20.64 1.24
C VAL A 58 -1.74 -21.18 -0.11
N VAL A 59 -2.59 -20.42 -0.80
CA VAL A 59 -3.06 -20.77 -2.14
C VAL A 59 -1.98 -20.48 -3.20
N LYS A 60 -2.02 -21.21 -4.30
CA LYS A 60 -1.00 -21.11 -5.35
C LYS A 60 -1.07 -19.78 -6.11
N THR A 61 -2.27 -19.33 -6.40
CA THR A 61 -2.51 -18.10 -7.15
C THR A 61 -3.59 -17.25 -6.46
N PRO A 62 -3.60 -15.92 -6.64
CA PRO A 62 -4.66 -15.07 -6.12
C PRO A 62 -6.07 -15.44 -6.62
N ASP A 63 -6.17 -16.12 -7.76
CA ASP A 63 -7.44 -16.60 -8.31
C ASP A 63 -8.06 -17.77 -7.52
N ASP A 64 -7.28 -18.37 -6.63
CA ASP A 64 -7.71 -19.45 -5.74
C ASP A 64 -8.01 -18.96 -4.31
N ASP A 65 -7.95 -17.64 -4.07
CA ASP A 65 -8.36 -17.03 -2.81
C ASP A 65 -9.85 -17.29 -2.50
N ALA A 66 -10.20 -17.14 -1.24
CA ALA A 66 -11.59 -17.20 -0.76
C ALA A 66 -12.52 -16.31 -1.62
N GLU A 67 -13.78 -16.71 -1.71
CA GLU A 67 -14.76 -16.06 -2.56
C GLU A 67 -14.87 -14.55 -2.31
N CYS A 68 -14.91 -14.14 -1.05
CA CYS A 68 -14.98 -12.73 -0.64
C CYS A 68 -13.77 -11.91 -1.14
N LEU A 69 -12.57 -12.49 -1.18
CA LEU A 69 -11.39 -11.82 -1.72
C LEU A 69 -11.40 -11.75 -3.25
N THR A 70 -11.81 -12.82 -3.93
CA THR A 70 -11.93 -12.80 -5.39
C THR A 70 -13.04 -11.87 -5.86
N ARG A 71 -14.12 -11.71 -5.07
CA ARG A 71 -15.20 -10.74 -5.29
C ARG A 71 -14.67 -9.31 -5.17
N LEU A 72 -13.93 -9.02 -4.09
CA LEU A 72 -13.46 -7.67 -3.78
C LEU A 72 -12.29 -7.23 -4.67
N PHE A 73 -11.29 -8.09 -4.87
CA PHE A 73 -10.05 -7.77 -5.59
C PHE A 73 -10.03 -8.21 -7.06
N GLY A 74 -11.00 -9.00 -7.46
CA GLY A 74 -11.11 -9.56 -8.80
C GLY A 74 -10.38 -10.90 -8.95
N SER A 75 -10.70 -11.61 -10.04
CA SER A 75 -10.08 -12.88 -10.43
C SER A 75 -9.99 -12.98 -11.96
N ALA A 76 -8.87 -13.45 -12.47
CA ALA A 76 -8.65 -13.73 -13.89
C ALA A 76 -8.84 -15.23 -14.24
N LYS A 77 -9.38 -16.04 -13.32
CA LYS A 77 -9.54 -17.47 -13.49
C LYS A 77 -10.40 -17.78 -14.72
N LYS A 78 -9.85 -18.55 -15.65
CA LYS A 78 -10.55 -18.91 -16.88
C LYS A 78 -11.92 -19.53 -16.59
N GLY A 79 -12.97 -18.99 -17.19
CA GLY A 79 -14.37 -19.41 -17.00
C GLY A 79 -15.03 -18.88 -15.72
N LYS A 80 -14.32 -18.14 -14.87
CA LYS A 80 -14.82 -17.52 -13.62
C LYS A 80 -14.19 -16.15 -13.39
N VAL A 81 -14.07 -15.35 -14.44
CA VAL A 81 -13.51 -14.00 -14.35
C VAL A 81 -14.43 -13.13 -13.48
N LYS A 82 -13.84 -12.41 -12.53
CA LYS A 82 -14.53 -11.42 -11.68
C LYS A 82 -13.82 -10.09 -11.78
N THR A 83 -14.57 -9.03 -12.05
CA THR A 83 -14.07 -7.65 -11.97
C THR A 83 -13.82 -7.28 -10.52
N SER A 84 -12.77 -6.51 -10.27
CA SER A 84 -12.50 -5.98 -8.93
C SER A 84 -13.56 -4.93 -8.57
N ARG A 85 -14.16 -5.06 -7.38
CA ARG A 85 -15.09 -4.04 -6.85
C ARG A 85 -14.37 -2.84 -6.24
N VAL A 86 -13.05 -2.96 -5.97
CA VAL A 86 -12.27 -1.87 -5.38
C VAL A 86 -11.17 -1.42 -6.33
N LEU A 87 -11.16 -0.12 -6.61
CA LEU A 87 -10.11 0.55 -7.36
C LEU A 87 -9.17 1.23 -6.38
N PHE A 88 -7.88 1.02 -6.55
CA PHE A 88 -6.81 1.61 -5.77
C PHE A 88 -6.13 2.70 -6.59
N ARG A 89 -6.23 3.94 -6.16
CA ARG A 89 -5.55 5.06 -6.81
C ARG A 89 -4.08 5.12 -6.41
N ASP A 90 -3.27 5.65 -7.32
CA ASP A 90 -1.90 6.04 -6.99
C ASP A 90 -1.93 7.20 -6.00
N MET A 91 -1.03 7.16 -5.01
CA MET A 91 -0.99 8.17 -3.96
C MET A 91 0.29 8.99 -4.09
N PHE A 92 0.13 10.30 -4.14
CA PHE A 92 1.21 11.26 -4.22
C PHE A 92 1.42 11.93 -2.87
N ILE A 93 2.67 12.34 -2.58
CA ILE A 93 2.96 13.07 -1.34
C ILE A 93 2.27 14.44 -1.37
N ASP A 94 1.64 14.84 -0.28
CA ASP A 94 0.86 16.07 -0.22
C ASP A 94 1.32 17.06 0.87
N ASN A 95 2.23 16.67 1.75
CA ASN A 95 2.66 17.50 2.87
C ASN A 95 4.11 17.99 2.77
N MET A 96 4.58 18.32 1.57
CA MET A 96 5.95 18.78 1.36
C MET A 96 6.32 20.04 2.15
N ASP A 97 5.38 20.97 2.30
CA ASP A 97 5.64 22.21 3.04
C ASP A 97 5.76 21.95 4.54
N GLU A 98 4.97 21.04 5.09
CA GLU A 98 5.11 20.57 6.47
C GLU A 98 6.50 19.92 6.70
N LEU A 99 6.96 19.10 5.76
CA LEU A 99 8.27 18.47 5.85
C LEU A 99 9.42 19.50 5.78
N LYS A 100 9.33 20.51 4.91
CA LYS A 100 10.30 21.60 4.82
C LYS A 100 10.32 22.43 6.11
N ASN A 101 9.16 22.75 6.67
CA ASN A 101 9.05 23.48 7.94
C ASN A 101 9.63 22.68 9.11
N ALA A 102 9.61 21.35 9.03
CA ALA A 102 10.30 20.46 9.98
C ALA A 102 11.82 20.34 9.74
N GLY A 103 12.37 21.09 8.79
CA GLY A 103 13.82 21.14 8.50
C GLY A 103 14.31 20.11 7.49
N LEU A 104 13.39 19.40 6.80
CA LEU A 104 13.79 18.41 5.79
C LEU A 104 14.04 19.08 4.43
N THR A 105 15.15 18.75 3.79
CA THR A 105 15.53 19.29 2.47
C THR A 105 14.84 18.58 1.29
N GLY A 106 14.24 17.41 1.53
CA GLY A 106 13.58 16.63 0.49
C GLY A 106 12.63 15.59 1.04
N ALA A 107 11.88 14.95 0.14
CA ALA A 107 10.93 13.89 0.45
C ALA A 107 11.58 12.52 0.68
N THR A 108 12.85 12.37 0.33
CA THR A 108 13.59 11.11 0.43
C THR A 108 14.94 11.32 1.11
N GLU A 109 15.44 10.25 1.67
CA GLU A 109 16.79 10.16 2.25
C GLU A 109 17.47 8.87 1.76
N VAL A 110 18.79 8.87 1.71
CA VAL A 110 19.59 7.69 1.38
C VAL A 110 20.07 7.05 2.67
N LYS A 111 19.75 5.77 2.85
CA LYS A 111 20.27 4.98 3.95
C LYS A 111 21.36 4.03 3.43
N PHE A 112 22.52 4.11 4.05
CA PHE A 112 23.60 3.16 3.81
C PHE A 112 23.35 1.90 4.64
N GLU A 113 23.30 0.76 3.98
CA GLU A 113 23.22 -0.55 4.62
C GLU A 113 24.42 -1.40 4.20
N ASN A 114 24.85 -2.25 5.11
CA ASN A 114 25.94 -3.17 4.85
C ASN A 114 25.48 -4.61 5.10
N SER A 115 25.75 -5.50 4.16
CA SER A 115 25.57 -6.94 4.35
C SER A 115 26.94 -7.61 4.41
N ILE A 116 27.20 -8.37 5.46
CA ILE A 116 28.46 -9.10 5.65
C ILE A 116 28.23 -10.55 5.20
N GLN A 117 29.02 -11.00 4.26
CA GLN A 117 29.04 -12.39 3.84
C GLN A 117 29.67 -13.26 4.93
N ARG A 118 28.89 -14.18 5.51
CA ARG A 118 29.32 -14.95 6.69
C ARG A 118 30.60 -15.78 6.44
N ALA A 119 30.74 -16.35 5.25
CA ALA A 119 31.87 -17.23 4.92
C ALA A 119 33.18 -16.49 4.71
N THR A 120 33.14 -15.26 4.18
CA THR A 120 34.35 -14.51 3.76
C THR A 120 34.58 -13.25 4.58
N ALA A 121 33.65 -12.88 5.44
CA ALA A 121 33.61 -11.62 6.18
C ALA A 121 33.66 -10.35 5.29
N VAL A 122 33.41 -10.52 3.98
CA VAL A 122 33.41 -9.40 3.03
C VAL A 122 32.13 -8.59 3.25
N ALA A 123 32.31 -7.27 3.37
CA ALA A 123 31.24 -6.29 3.48
C ALA A 123 30.75 -5.88 2.11
N ASN A 124 29.43 -5.93 1.89
CA ASN A 124 28.75 -5.44 0.68
C ASN A 124 27.92 -4.21 1.03
N PRO A 125 28.45 -3.00 0.93
CA PRO A 125 27.71 -1.76 1.15
C PRO A 125 26.72 -1.54 0.01
N ARG A 126 25.55 -1.01 0.34
CA ARG A 126 24.51 -0.63 -0.63
C ARG A 126 23.78 0.60 -0.15
N GLN A 127 23.33 1.39 -1.10
CA GLN A 127 22.56 2.60 -0.87
C GLN A 127 21.11 2.36 -1.18
N ILE A 128 20.24 2.56 -0.18
CA ILE A 128 18.80 2.40 -0.34
C ILE A 128 18.14 3.75 -0.12
N GLU A 129 17.49 4.26 -1.15
CA GLU A 129 16.65 5.42 -1.01
C GLU A 129 15.33 5.05 -0.32
N ARG A 130 14.84 5.92 0.55
CA ARG A 130 13.54 5.75 1.19
C ARG A 130 12.86 7.09 1.39
N VAL A 131 11.54 7.09 1.36
CA VAL A 131 10.72 8.25 1.71
C VAL A 131 10.93 8.57 3.18
N VAL A 132 11.09 9.85 3.51
CA VAL A 132 11.33 10.31 4.88
C VAL A 132 10.15 9.99 5.81
N ARG A 133 10.45 9.90 7.11
CA ARG A 133 9.42 9.81 8.15
C ARG A 133 8.58 11.08 8.17
N GLY A 134 7.28 10.96 8.40
CA GLY A 134 6.35 12.10 8.43
C GLY A 134 5.68 12.40 7.09
N ALA A 135 6.13 11.80 5.98
CA ALA A 135 5.47 11.95 4.69
C ALA A 135 4.02 11.45 4.75
N LYS A 136 3.08 12.24 4.21
CA LYS A 136 1.66 11.92 4.12
C LYS A 136 1.27 11.66 2.67
N PHE A 137 0.40 10.68 2.48
CA PHE A 137 -0.13 10.30 1.17
C PHE A 137 -1.65 10.16 1.31
N PRO A 138 -2.45 10.93 0.58
CA PRO A 138 -3.90 10.76 0.56
C PRO A 138 -4.25 9.36 0.06
N LEU A 139 -5.02 8.62 0.86
CA LEU A 139 -5.52 7.32 0.48
C LEU A 139 -6.88 7.49 -0.17
N GLN A 140 -7.02 7.03 -1.42
CA GLN A 140 -8.28 7.00 -2.11
C GLN A 140 -8.57 5.61 -2.65
N LEU A 141 -9.67 5.02 -2.17
CA LEU A 141 -10.24 3.78 -2.66
C LEU A 141 -11.62 4.08 -3.25
N ILE A 142 -11.95 3.51 -4.38
CA ILE A 142 -13.29 3.60 -4.96
C ILE A 142 -13.88 2.21 -4.91
N TYR A 143 -15.01 2.06 -4.22
CA TYR A 143 -15.76 0.83 -4.13
C TYR A 143 -16.99 0.89 -5.05
N GLU A 144 -17.14 -0.11 -5.91
CA GLU A 144 -18.30 -0.28 -6.79
C GLU A 144 -19.29 -1.21 -6.14
N VAL A 145 -20.49 -0.70 -5.86
CA VAL A 145 -21.60 -1.49 -5.34
C VAL A 145 -22.20 -2.32 -6.47
N VAL A 146 -22.09 -3.64 -6.36
CA VAL A 146 -22.71 -4.59 -7.30
C VAL A 146 -23.96 -5.21 -6.67
N GLU A 147 -23.86 -5.62 -5.41
CA GLU A 147 -24.97 -6.15 -4.62
C GLU A 147 -24.94 -5.52 -3.22
N GLU A 148 -26.06 -4.92 -2.83
CA GLU A 148 -26.20 -4.19 -1.56
C GLU A 148 -25.90 -5.07 -0.33
N LYS A 149 -26.35 -6.32 -0.37
CA LYS A 149 -26.11 -7.30 0.72
C LYS A 149 -24.64 -7.55 1.06
N ASP A 150 -23.72 -7.31 0.11
CA ASP A 150 -22.32 -7.59 0.26
C ASP A 150 -21.53 -6.39 0.85
N ILE A 151 -22.13 -5.19 0.89
CA ILE A 151 -21.44 -3.93 1.21
C ILE A 151 -20.77 -4.00 2.57
N LEU A 152 -21.50 -4.38 3.62
CA LEU A 152 -20.95 -4.38 4.98
C LEU A 152 -19.84 -5.41 5.15
N GLU A 153 -19.96 -6.58 4.54
CA GLU A 153 -18.91 -7.59 4.55
C GLU A 153 -17.65 -7.07 3.80
N ASP A 154 -17.83 -6.48 2.62
CA ASP A 154 -16.74 -5.93 1.82
C ASP A 154 -16.03 -4.79 2.56
N PHE A 155 -16.76 -3.90 3.24
CA PHE A 155 -16.19 -2.84 4.08
C PHE A 155 -15.44 -3.41 5.28
N GLN A 156 -15.96 -4.46 5.93
CA GLN A 156 -15.25 -5.12 7.03
C GLN A 156 -13.93 -5.74 6.55
N ILE A 157 -13.91 -6.35 5.37
CA ILE A 157 -12.69 -6.90 4.78
C ILE A 157 -11.68 -5.77 4.46
N LEU A 158 -12.15 -4.66 3.90
CA LEU A 158 -11.29 -3.49 3.64
C LEU A 158 -10.69 -2.95 4.93
N LYS A 159 -11.50 -2.78 5.99
CA LYS A 159 -11.02 -2.35 7.32
C LYS A 159 -9.96 -3.29 7.87
N ASP A 160 -10.19 -4.59 7.80
CA ASP A 160 -9.21 -5.60 8.22
C ASP A 160 -7.91 -5.48 7.43
N GLY A 161 -7.98 -5.27 6.11
CA GLY A 161 -6.82 -5.08 5.27
C GLY A 161 -5.99 -3.84 5.66
N LEU A 162 -6.66 -2.73 5.93
CA LEU A 162 -6.03 -1.49 6.38
C LEU A 162 -5.37 -1.66 7.75
N ARG A 163 -6.04 -2.32 8.70
CA ARG A 163 -5.47 -2.64 10.02
C ARG A 163 -4.26 -3.56 9.93
N LEU A 164 -4.34 -4.61 9.12
CA LEU A 164 -3.21 -5.53 8.91
C LEU A 164 -1.99 -4.79 8.32
N LEU A 165 -2.20 -3.85 7.40
CA LEU A 165 -1.13 -3.00 6.85
C LEU A 165 -0.44 -2.15 7.91
N GLU A 166 -1.14 -1.64 8.92
CA GLU A 166 -0.55 -0.85 10.01
C GLU A 166 0.34 -1.69 10.93
N TYR A 167 -0.01 -2.97 11.14
CA TYR A 167 0.77 -3.89 11.96
C TYR A 167 1.89 -4.58 11.20
N ASP A 168 1.82 -4.62 9.88
CA ASP A 168 2.87 -5.12 9.01
C ASP A 168 3.66 -3.92 8.41
N TYR A 169 4.01 -4.00 7.15
CA TYR A 169 4.74 -2.95 6.43
C TYR A 169 4.28 -2.87 4.98
N LEU A 170 4.50 -1.70 4.36
CA LEU A 170 4.31 -1.48 2.94
C LEU A 170 5.67 -1.33 2.26
N GLY A 171 5.83 -1.91 1.07
CA GLY A 171 7.08 -1.88 0.30
C GLY A 171 8.11 -2.91 0.76
N GLY A 172 9.37 -2.65 0.47
CA GLY A 172 10.50 -3.53 0.78
C GLY A 172 11.12 -3.31 2.17
N ASN A 173 11.99 -4.23 2.58
CA ASN A 173 12.82 -4.14 3.78
C ASN A 173 12.05 -4.00 5.12
N GLY A 174 10.82 -4.48 5.20
CA GLY A 174 9.97 -4.33 6.38
C GLY A 174 10.58 -4.89 7.67
N SER A 175 11.22 -6.05 7.61
CA SER A 175 11.93 -6.65 8.77
C SER A 175 13.13 -5.83 9.26
N ARG A 176 13.56 -4.81 8.51
CA ARG A 176 14.66 -3.91 8.84
C ARG A 176 14.20 -2.51 9.22
N GLY A 177 12.93 -2.36 9.62
CA GLY A 177 12.36 -1.10 10.08
C GLY A 177 11.94 -0.15 8.98
N TYR A 178 11.51 -0.65 7.82
CA TYR A 178 10.95 0.15 6.75
C TYR A 178 9.44 -0.03 6.65
N GLY A 179 8.76 0.93 6.07
CA GLY A 179 7.40 0.79 5.57
C GLY A 179 6.28 0.76 6.60
N ARG A 180 6.56 1.03 7.88
CA ARG A 180 5.49 1.15 8.88
C ARG A 180 4.67 2.40 8.62
N ILE A 181 3.37 2.23 8.51
CA ILE A 181 2.40 3.29 8.21
C ILE A 181 1.38 3.42 9.33
N LYS A 182 0.65 4.53 9.31
CA LYS A 182 -0.57 4.77 10.08
C LYS A 182 -1.63 5.32 9.15
N ILE A 183 -2.82 4.81 9.27
CA ILE A 183 -4.00 5.25 8.52
C ILE A 183 -4.94 5.94 9.48
N SER A 184 -5.45 7.11 9.10
CA SER A 184 -6.35 7.91 9.95
C SER A 184 -7.30 8.73 9.08
N ASP A 185 -8.33 9.24 9.69
CA ASP A 185 -9.26 10.21 9.09
C ASP A 185 -9.94 9.65 7.83
N LEU A 186 -10.36 8.37 7.91
CA LEU A 186 -11.09 7.72 6.83
C LEU A 186 -12.53 8.25 6.77
N GLN A 187 -12.95 8.66 5.57
CA GLN A 187 -14.28 9.11 5.29
C GLN A 187 -14.89 8.27 4.18
N VAL A 188 -16.17 7.97 4.30
CA VAL A 188 -16.95 7.24 3.30
C VAL A 188 -17.96 8.20 2.72
N GLU A 189 -17.94 8.37 1.40
CA GLU A 189 -18.84 9.26 0.69
C GLU A 189 -19.41 8.59 -0.56
N VAL A 190 -20.62 8.95 -0.94
CA VAL A 190 -21.23 8.52 -2.19
C VAL A 190 -20.79 9.47 -3.29
N VAL A 191 -20.07 8.95 -4.29
CA VAL A 191 -19.56 9.76 -5.42
C VAL A 191 -20.54 9.74 -6.60
N ILE A 192 -21.19 8.60 -6.86
CA ILE A 192 -22.13 8.41 -7.96
C ILE A 192 -23.24 7.47 -7.48
N GLY A 193 -24.49 7.79 -7.81
CA GLY A 193 -25.67 7.01 -7.45
C GLY A 193 -26.25 7.42 -6.09
N GLU A 194 -27.12 6.58 -5.58
CA GLU A 194 -27.81 6.77 -4.30
C GLU A 194 -27.65 5.50 -3.46
N ILE A 195 -27.58 5.65 -2.15
CA ILE A 195 -27.53 4.57 -1.18
C ILE A 195 -28.35 4.97 0.04
N ASP A 196 -28.89 4.01 0.77
CA ASP A 196 -29.54 4.27 2.05
C ASP A 196 -28.60 4.93 3.05
N GLU A 197 -29.03 6.07 3.67
CA GLU A 197 -28.22 6.82 4.61
C GLU A 197 -27.77 5.98 5.81
N ALA A 198 -28.65 5.10 6.32
CA ALA A 198 -28.30 4.23 7.44
C ALA A 198 -27.21 3.22 7.06
N LEU A 199 -27.22 2.74 5.82
CA LEU A 199 -26.17 1.85 5.31
C LEU A 199 -24.84 2.60 5.13
N LEU A 200 -24.88 3.84 4.65
CA LEU A 200 -23.69 4.69 4.56
C LEU A 200 -23.07 4.96 5.94
N GLU A 201 -23.90 5.28 6.94
CA GLU A 201 -23.44 5.46 8.32
C GLU A 201 -22.79 4.19 8.88
N GLN A 202 -23.35 3.00 8.62
CA GLN A 202 -22.75 1.74 9.03
C GLN A 202 -21.39 1.51 8.36
N CYS A 203 -21.25 1.84 7.07
CA CYS A 203 -19.97 1.78 6.39
C CYS A 203 -18.92 2.73 7.02
N GLN A 204 -19.34 3.95 7.36
CA GLN A 204 -18.49 4.91 8.06
C GLN A 204 -18.05 4.39 9.44
N GLN A 205 -18.96 3.85 10.23
CA GLN A 205 -18.67 3.25 11.54
C GLN A 205 -17.70 2.07 11.45
N ILE A 206 -17.83 1.24 10.42
CA ILE A 206 -16.86 0.17 10.17
C ILE A 206 -15.47 0.74 9.91
N MET A 207 -15.36 1.86 9.19
CA MET A 207 -14.08 2.44 8.81
C MET A 207 -13.38 3.23 9.92
N GLU A 208 -14.06 3.65 10.94
CA GLU A 208 -13.52 4.25 12.17
C GLU A 208 -12.76 3.27 13.06
#